data_913ccc093b77d22d2861c72af0b6e295
#
_entry.id   913ccc093b77d22d2861c72af0b6e295
#
_cell.length_a   1.000
_cell.length_b   1.000
_cell.length_c   1.000
_cell.angle_alpha   90.00
_cell.angle_beta   90.00
_cell.angle_gamma   90.00
#
_symmetry.space_group_name_H-M   'P 1'
#
loop_
_entity.id
_entity.type
_entity.pdbx_description
1 polymer ?
#
loop_
_entity_poly.entity_id
_entity_poly.type
_entity_poly.pdbx_seq_one_letter_code
_entity_poly.pdbx_strand_id
1 'polypeptide(L)'
;MRQRIEDELVELDYLISLAESRYRSGLESQAGVVEAQLTVSRLREQLIQLEQQQREQLALLNQLRSRPAEYGVTVPEALPLTTLADNNDWWRRVGQQARSASPRARQYQAQIRRAEHKKTLADLDRYPDFTVGVSYRQRQATAIDDGTDFVGAELRFNLPVFQDKQREQIAAAQSQQRGAVDRWQEYQQRMDQKVFELRTQLRSTQQREALYRSGILAQAQLHYRSRLSAYENDLESFTDVLKSLESWRQRLQDYDAVRRDHQVALATLIELTGDDMVSSLPLIKKEM
;
A
#
# COMPACT_ATOMS: atom_id res chain seq x y z
N MET A 1 13.37 -8.47 -13.42
CA MET A 1 14.63 -7.81 -13.01
C MET A 1 15.78 -8.81 -12.87
N ARG A 2 15.66 -9.89 -12.11
CA ARG A 2 16.70 -10.92 -11.97
C ARG A 2 17.19 -11.44 -13.34
N GLN A 3 16.30 -11.94 -14.20
CA GLN A 3 16.63 -12.43 -15.53
C GLN A 3 17.41 -11.42 -16.36
N ARG A 4 17.07 -10.13 -16.28
CA ARG A 4 17.78 -9.07 -17.00
C ARG A 4 19.22 -8.86 -16.52
N ILE A 5 19.48 -9.05 -15.22
CA ILE A 5 20.85 -8.97 -14.68
C ILE A 5 21.64 -10.21 -15.10
N GLU A 6 21.02 -11.37 -15.14
CA GLU A 6 21.63 -12.59 -15.65
C GLU A 6 22.00 -12.45 -17.15
N ASP A 7 21.10 -11.90 -17.97
CA ASP A 7 21.37 -11.59 -19.39
C ASP A 7 22.52 -10.56 -19.54
N GLU A 8 22.58 -9.54 -18.70
CA GLU A 8 23.63 -8.52 -18.70
C GLU A 8 25.00 -9.09 -18.29
N LEU A 9 25.02 -10.02 -17.34
CA LEU A 9 26.27 -10.70 -16.98
C LEU A 9 26.87 -11.46 -18.15
N VAL A 10 26.04 -12.10 -18.96
CA VAL A 10 26.50 -12.77 -20.21
C VAL A 10 27.08 -11.75 -21.20
N GLU A 11 26.43 -10.60 -21.37
CA GLU A 11 26.91 -9.52 -22.24
C GLU A 11 28.24 -8.94 -21.74
N LEU A 12 28.37 -8.73 -20.43
CA LEU A 12 29.63 -8.23 -19.83
C LEU A 12 30.77 -9.25 -19.94
N ASP A 13 30.50 -10.54 -19.78
CA ASP A 13 31.53 -11.58 -19.98
C ASP A 13 32.07 -11.54 -21.44
N TYR A 14 31.20 -11.31 -22.43
CA TYR A 14 31.60 -11.08 -23.80
C TYR A 14 32.50 -9.83 -23.96
N LEU A 15 32.04 -8.69 -23.38
CA LEU A 15 32.80 -7.43 -23.43
C LEU A 15 34.17 -7.54 -22.76
N ILE A 16 34.27 -8.26 -21.62
CA ILE A 16 35.53 -8.50 -20.93
C ILE A 16 36.48 -9.30 -21.83
N SER A 17 36.00 -10.38 -22.46
CA SER A 17 36.80 -11.20 -23.35
C SER A 17 37.35 -10.38 -24.54
N LEU A 18 36.54 -9.50 -25.10
CA LEU A 18 36.93 -8.58 -26.17
C LEU A 18 37.98 -7.58 -25.69
N ALA A 19 37.79 -6.95 -24.54
CA ALA A 19 38.75 -5.99 -23.96
C ALA A 19 40.08 -6.65 -23.61
N GLU A 20 40.06 -7.88 -23.04
CA GLU A 20 41.28 -8.64 -22.76
C GLU A 20 42.06 -9.01 -24.02
N SER A 21 41.37 -9.37 -25.13
CA SER A 21 41.99 -9.64 -26.42
C SER A 21 42.70 -8.39 -26.95
N ARG A 22 42.05 -7.23 -26.87
CA ARG A 22 42.61 -5.95 -27.32
C ARG A 22 43.77 -5.48 -26.42
N TYR A 23 43.66 -5.69 -25.09
CA TYR A 23 44.77 -5.41 -24.17
C TYR A 23 46.01 -6.22 -24.51
N ARG A 24 45.86 -7.52 -24.81
CA ARG A 24 47.01 -8.37 -25.27
C ARG A 24 47.64 -7.89 -26.56
N SER A 25 46.86 -7.24 -27.41
CA SER A 25 47.35 -6.64 -28.68
C SER A 25 47.87 -5.20 -28.49
N GLY A 26 47.86 -4.66 -27.27
CA GLY A 26 48.34 -3.30 -26.97
C GLY A 26 47.38 -2.18 -27.41
N LEU A 27 46.14 -2.52 -27.77
CA LEU A 27 45.11 -1.59 -28.26
C LEU A 27 44.14 -1.11 -27.15
N GLU A 28 44.24 -1.68 -25.95
CA GLU A 28 43.41 -1.30 -24.80
C GLU A 28 44.23 -1.18 -23.53
N SER A 29 43.72 -0.40 -22.55
CA SER A 29 44.32 -0.25 -21.23
C SER A 29 43.86 -1.32 -20.24
N GLN A 30 44.71 -1.71 -19.31
CA GLN A 30 44.33 -2.61 -18.21
C GLN A 30 43.18 -2.03 -17.37
N ALA A 31 43.08 -0.70 -17.25
CA ALA A 31 42.07 -0.02 -16.47
C ALA A 31 40.65 -0.34 -16.98
N GLY A 32 40.44 -0.41 -18.31
CA GLY A 32 39.12 -0.78 -18.88
C GLY A 32 38.68 -2.19 -18.50
N VAL A 33 39.60 -3.16 -18.56
CA VAL A 33 39.30 -4.55 -18.14
C VAL A 33 38.92 -4.62 -16.67
N VAL A 34 39.66 -3.94 -15.79
CA VAL A 34 39.38 -3.91 -14.34
C VAL A 34 38.03 -3.23 -14.05
N GLU A 35 37.68 -2.16 -14.77
CA GLU A 35 36.39 -1.48 -14.65
C GLU A 35 35.22 -2.42 -14.99
N ALA A 36 35.36 -3.21 -16.07
CA ALA A 36 34.35 -4.20 -16.43
C ALA A 36 34.20 -5.30 -15.36
N GLN A 37 35.31 -5.82 -14.84
CA GLN A 37 35.32 -6.83 -13.77
C GLN A 37 34.66 -6.28 -12.47
N LEU A 38 34.89 -5.00 -12.14
CA LEU A 38 34.20 -4.33 -11.03
C LEU A 38 32.69 -4.23 -11.28
N THR A 39 32.30 -3.94 -12.52
CA THR A 39 30.86 -3.89 -12.89
C THR A 39 30.20 -5.27 -12.72
N VAL A 40 30.84 -6.36 -13.14
CA VAL A 40 30.35 -7.74 -12.89
C VAL A 40 30.20 -8.00 -11.38
N SER A 41 31.18 -7.60 -10.57
CA SER A 41 31.12 -7.79 -9.11
C SER A 41 29.93 -7.04 -8.49
N ARG A 42 29.68 -5.80 -8.91
CA ARG A 42 28.51 -5.01 -8.48
C ARG A 42 27.19 -5.64 -8.90
N LEU A 43 27.10 -6.20 -10.09
CA LEU A 43 25.88 -6.88 -10.55
C LEU A 43 25.61 -8.16 -9.76
N ARG A 44 26.63 -8.93 -9.42
CA ARG A 44 26.50 -10.11 -8.57
C ARG A 44 26.03 -9.73 -7.15
N GLU A 45 26.57 -8.66 -6.57
CA GLU A 45 26.08 -8.11 -5.31
C GLU A 45 24.61 -7.71 -5.40
N GLN A 46 24.21 -7.04 -6.46
CA GLN A 46 22.82 -6.65 -6.70
C GLN A 46 21.89 -7.86 -6.83
N LEU A 47 22.34 -8.96 -7.44
CA LEU A 47 21.55 -10.21 -7.48
C LEU A 47 21.30 -10.77 -6.07
N ILE A 48 22.32 -10.80 -5.21
CA ILE A 48 22.19 -11.26 -3.83
C ILE A 48 21.16 -10.41 -3.07
N GLN A 49 21.23 -9.08 -3.22
CA GLN A 49 20.27 -8.15 -2.60
C GLN A 49 18.84 -8.38 -3.12
N LEU A 50 18.66 -8.62 -4.42
CA LEU A 50 17.35 -8.89 -5.01
C LEU A 50 16.78 -10.23 -4.52
N GLU A 51 17.60 -11.26 -4.35
CA GLU A 51 17.17 -12.54 -3.79
C GLU A 51 16.73 -12.41 -2.33
N GLN A 52 17.46 -11.62 -1.53
CA GLN A 52 17.05 -11.31 -0.17
C GLN A 52 15.69 -10.59 -0.16
N GLN A 53 15.55 -9.50 -0.92
CA GLN A 53 14.30 -8.76 -1.01
C GLN A 53 13.12 -9.64 -1.47
N GLN A 54 13.35 -10.52 -2.45
CA GLN A 54 12.34 -11.46 -2.91
C GLN A 54 11.86 -12.39 -1.78
N ARG A 55 12.80 -12.97 -1.01
CA ARG A 55 12.46 -13.84 0.12
C ARG A 55 11.68 -13.10 1.20
N GLU A 56 12.08 -11.86 1.53
CA GLU A 56 11.38 -11.03 2.51
C GLU A 56 9.94 -10.71 2.06
N GLN A 57 9.75 -10.34 0.79
CA GLN A 57 8.42 -10.06 0.26
C GLN A 57 7.53 -11.31 0.20
N LEU A 58 8.11 -12.47 -0.12
CA LEU A 58 7.38 -13.75 -0.10
C LEU A 58 6.99 -14.13 1.34
N ALA A 59 7.88 -13.94 2.31
CA ALA A 59 7.58 -14.19 3.72
C ALA A 59 6.44 -13.28 4.22
N LEU A 60 6.46 -11.98 3.86
CA LEU A 60 5.37 -11.03 4.18
C LEU A 60 4.04 -11.46 3.52
N LEU A 61 4.06 -11.84 2.26
CA LEU A 61 2.86 -12.36 1.57
C LEU A 61 2.32 -13.62 2.25
N ASN A 62 3.19 -14.54 2.64
CA ASN A 62 2.82 -15.77 3.33
C ASN A 62 2.25 -15.49 4.73
N GLN A 63 2.80 -14.51 5.46
CA GLN A 63 2.24 -14.04 6.73
C GLN A 63 0.79 -13.54 6.54
N LEU A 64 0.53 -12.71 5.53
CA LEU A 64 -0.82 -12.21 5.23
C LEU A 64 -1.79 -13.34 4.84
N ARG A 65 -1.29 -14.45 4.29
CA ARG A 65 -2.07 -15.65 3.93
C ARG A 65 -2.14 -16.69 5.05
N SER A 66 -1.59 -16.38 6.24
CA SER A 66 -1.47 -17.33 7.37
C SER A 66 -0.77 -18.64 6.96
N ARG A 67 0.32 -18.55 6.18
CA ARG A 67 1.16 -19.65 5.73
C ARG A 67 2.57 -19.54 6.33
N PRO A 68 3.34 -20.65 6.43
CA PRO A 68 4.75 -20.61 6.80
C PRO A 68 5.53 -19.68 5.86
N ALA A 69 6.56 -18.97 6.40
CA ALA A 69 7.32 -17.97 5.64
C ALA A 69 7.93 -18.50 4.33
N GLU A 70 8.35 -19.74 4.31
CA GLU A 70 9.01 -20.40 3.18
C GLU A 70 8.04 -21.10 2.21
N TYR A 71 6.72 -20.94 2.41
CA TYR A 71 5.74 -21.57 1.53
C TYR A 71 5.88 -21.05 0.09
N GLY A 72 6.02 -21.99 -0.87
CA GLY A 72 6.20 -21.65 -2.27
C GLY A 72 5.03 -20.86 -2.84
N VAL A 73 5.33 -19.80 -3.58
CA VAL A 73 4.34 -18.97 -4.28
C VAL A 73 4.73 -18.87 -5.74
N THR A 74 3.83 -19.25 -6.62
CA THR A 74 4.00 -19.06 -8.06
C THR A 74 3.75 -17.59 -8.39
N VAL A 75 4.75 -16.93 -8.95
CA VAL A 75 4.68 -15.54 -9.38
C VAL A 75 4.65 -15.51 -10.91
N PRO A 76 3.79 -14.73 -11.56
CA PRO A 76 3.80 -14.60 -13.02
C PRO A 76 5.11 -13.97 -13.50
N GLU A 77 5.63 -14.44 -14.62
CA GLU A 77 6.89 -13.95 -15.21
C GLU A 77 6.81 -12.48 -15.61
N ALA A 78 5.64 -12.02 -16.02
CA ALA A 78 5.43 -10.64 -16.44
C ALA A 78 4.20 -10.05 -15.74
N LEU A 79 4.33 -8.79 -15.31
CA LEU A 79 3.20 -8.02 -14.80
C LEU A 79 2.24 -7.71 -15.96
N PRO A 80 0.93 -8.02 -15.81
CA PRO A 80 -0.05 -7.69 -16.83
C PRO A 80 -0.14 -6.17 -16.99
N LEU A 81 -0.29 -5.71 -18.23
CA LEU A 81 -0.54 -4.30 -18.51
C LEU A 81 -2.06 -4.09 -18.56
N THR A 82 -2.57 -3.42 -17.56
CA THR A 82 -3.98 -3.01 -17.51
C THR A 82 -4.08 -1.57 -17.95
N THR A 83 -4.60 -1.32 -19.15
CA THR A 83 -4.83 0.05 -19.65
C THR A 83 -6.22 0.50 -19.25
N LEU A 84 -6.31 1.57 -18.47
CA LEU A 84 -7.57 2.17 -18.04
C LEU A 84 -8.00 3.23 -19.03
N ALA A 85 -9.28 3.21 -19.45
CA ALA A 85 -9.87 4.33 -20.15
C ALA A 85 -10.12 5.49 -19.18
N ASP A 86 -9.88 6.73 -19.60
CA ASP A 86 -10.17 7.93 -18.80
C ASP A 86 -11.66 8.25 -18.85
N ASN A 87 -12.47 7.53 -18.08
CA ASN A 87 -13.90 7.68 -17.96
C ASN A 87 -14.25 8.45 -16.68
N ASN A 88 -14.69 9.71 -16.81
CA ASN A 88 -15.01 10.56 -15.67
C ASN A 88 -16.17 10.02 -14.82
N ASP A 89 -17.17 9.36 -15.40
CA ASP A 89 -18.30 8.81 -14.65
C ASP A 89 -17.87 7.59 -13.83
N TRP A 90 -16.97 6.80 -14.36
CA TRP A 90 -16.36 5.69 -13.61
C TRP A 90 -15.57 6.22 -12.41
N TRP A 91 -14.71 7.23 -12.60
CA TRP A 91 -13.92 7.84 -11.52
C TRP A 91 -14.79 8.50 -10.44
N ARG A 92 -15.94 9.07 -10.83
CA ARG A 92 -16.92 9.60 -9.87
C ARG A 92 -17.50 8.50 -9.00
N ARG A 93 -17.86 7.34 -9.59
CA ARG A 93 -18.33 6.15 -8.84
C ARG A 93 -17.24 5.60 -7.91
N VAL A 94 -15.98 5.52 -8.37
CA VAL A 94 -14.81 5.16 -7.55
C VAL A 94 -14.72 6.04 -6.30
N GLY A 95 -14.82 7.36 -6.46
CA GLY A 95 -14.80 8.29 -5.34
C GLY A 95 -15.94 8.08 -4.35
N GLN A 96 -17.16 7.83 -4.85
CA GLN A 96 -18.31 7.52 -3.98
C GLN A 96 -18.09 6.21 -3.20
N GLN A 97 -17.63 5.17 -3.88
CA GLN A 97 -17.36 3.86 -3.27
C GLN A 97 -16.26 3.97 -2.20
N ALA A 98 -15.14 4.62 -2.50
CA ALA A 98 -14.03 4.82 -1.56
C ALA A 98 -14.48 5.54 -0.27
N ARG A 99 -15.38 6.52 -0.38
CA ARG A 99 -15.91 7.26 0.77
C ARG A 99 -16.86 6.44 1.65
N SER A 100 -17.65 5.52 1.08
CA SER A 100 -18.79 4.90 1.78
C SER A 100 -18.61 3.42 2.10
N ALA A 101 -17.95 2.65 1.25
CA ALA A 101 -17.96 1.19 1.33
C ALA A 101 -16.82 0.58 2.17
N SER A 102 -15.78 1.33 2.45
CA SER A 102 -14.60 0.80 3.16
C SER A 102 -14.95 0.42 4.62
N PRO A 103 -14.27 -0.57 5.21
CA PRO A 103 -14.40 -0.88 6.63
C PRO A 103 -14.12 0.34 7.54
N ARG A 104 -13.19 1.21 7.15
CA ARG A 104 -12.89 2.46 7.87
C ARG A 104 -14.05 3.45 7.82
N ALA A 105 -14.73 3.57 6.69
CA ALA A 105 -15.95 4.41 6.60
C ALA A 105 -17.02 3.96 7.61
N ARG A 106 -17.27 2.64 7.69
CA ARG A 106 -18.20 2.07 8.67
C ARG A 106 -17.75 2.32 10.11
N GLN A 107 -16.44 2.28 10.38
CA GLN A 107 -15.89 2.60 11.70
C GLN A 107 -16.16 4.05 12.10
N TYR A 108 -15.94 5.04 11.21
CA TYR A 108 -16.23 6.44 11.49
C TYR A 108 -17.73 6.67 11.72
N GLN A 109 -18.60 6.07 10.89
CA GLN A 109 -20.04 6.14 11.09
C GLN A 109 -20.49 5.52 12.43
N ALA A 110 -19.88 4.40 12.86
CA ALA A 110 -20.11 3.82 14.16
C ALA A 110 -19.65 4.72 15.31
N GLN A 111 -18.53 5.45 15.13
CA GLN A 111 -18.06 6.44 16.12
C GLN A 111 -19.01 7.62 16.25
N ILE A 112 -19.61 8.09 15.15
CA ILE A 112 -20.64 9.14 15.19
C ILE A 112 -21.84 8.64 16.00
N ARG A 113 -22.40 7.48 15.65
CA ARG A 113 -23.54 6.89 16.40
C ARG A 113 -23.22 6.69 17.88
N ARG A 114 -22.01 6.24 18.20
CA ARG A 114 -21.55 6.13 19.61
C ARG A 114 -21.54 7.48 20.32
N ALA A 115 -21.07 8.54 19.66
CA ALA A 115 -21.04 9.87 20.23
C ALA A 115 -22.44 10.47 20.40
N GLU A 116 -23.36 10.18 19.47
CA GLU A 116 -24.80 10.53 19.58
C GLU A 116 -25.46 9.87 20.78
N HIS A 117 -25.26 8.54 20.96
CA HIS A 117 -25.79 7.83 22.14
C HIS A 117 -25.16 8.33 23.44
N LYS A 118 -23.87 8.69 23.46
CA LYS A 118 -23.26 9.31 24.64
C LYS A 118 -23.85 10.67 24.97
N LYS A 119 -24.17 11.47 23.95
CA LYS A 119 -24.88 12.74 24.17
C LYS A 119 -26.28 12.50 24.76
N THR A 120 -27.04 11.58 24.17
CA THR A 120 -28.34 11.21 24.68
C THR A 120 -28.27 10.72 26.12
N LEU A 121 -27.26 9.91 26.46
CA LEU A 121 -27.05 9.46 27.84
C LEU A 121 -26.78 10.62 28.79
N ALA A 122 -25.89 11.54 28.41
CA ALA A 122 -25.60 12.75 29.20
C ALA A 122 -26.87 13.64 29.38
N ASP A 123 -27.72 13.73 28.36
CA ASP A 123 -28.99 14.42 28.46
C ASP A 123 -29.98 13.72 29.43
N LEU A 124 -29.96 12.38 29.47
CA LEU A 124 -30.79 11.58 30.40
C LEU A 124 -30.29 11.65 31.84
N ASP A 125 -29.03 11.84 32.11
CA ASP A 125 -28.45 12.01 33.45
C ASP A 125 -29.02 13.24 34.23
N ARG A 126 -29.82 14.07 33.55
CA ARG A 126 -30.58 15.17 34.18
C ARG A 126 -31.83 14.68 34.94
N TYR A 127 -32.30 13.49 34.65
CA TYR A 127 -33.45 12.88 35.27
C TYR A 127 -33.04 12.00 36.46
N PRO A 128 -33.86 11.90 37.50
CA PRO A 128 -33.54 11.01 38.62
C PRO A 128 -33.64 9.54 38.21
N ASP A 129 -32.71 8.73 38.70
CA ASP A 129 -32.78 7.27 38.62
C ASP A 129 -33.62 6.72 39.78
N PHE A 130 -34.39 5.69 39.49
CA PHE A 130 -35.21 4.98 40.48
C PHE A 130 -34.73 3.54 40.58
N THR A 131 -34.48 3.08 41.79
CA THR A 131 -34.20 1.67 42.09
C THR A 131 -35.28 1.12 43.01
N VAL A 132 -35.97 0.08 42.57
CA VAL A 132 -36.93 -0.65 43.39
C VAL A 132 -36.32 -1.97 43.79
N GLY A 133 -36.24 -2.24 45.06
CA GLY A 133 -35.72 -3.49 45.61
C GLY A 133 -36.80 -4.18 46.48
N VAL A 134 -36.87 -5.51 46.36
CA VAL A 134 -37.62 -6.37 47.28
C VAL A 134 -36.63 -7.37 47.85
N SER A 135 -36.62 -7.48 49.18
CA SER A 135 -35.72 -8.40 49.88
C SER A 135 -36.53 -9.30 50.80
N TYR A 136 -36.19 -10.56 50.82
CA TYR A 136 -36.64 -11.55 51.77
C TYR A 136 -35.44 -12.09 52.51
N ARG A 137 -35.51 -12.05 53.88
CA ARG A 137 -34.45 -12.59 54.73
C ARG A 137 -35.06 -13.65 55.59
N GLN A 138 -34.71 -14.87 55.30
CA GLN A 138 -35.03 -16.02 56.16
C GLN A 138 -34.11 -16.03 57.36
N ARG A 139 -34.70 -16.20 58.56
CA ARG A 139 -33.94 -16.32 59.81
C ARG A 139 -34.25 -17.65 60.47
N GLN A 140 -33.21 -18.27 61.03
CA GLN A 140 -33.39 -19.48 61.82
C GLN A 140 -33.58 -19.10 63.27
N ALA A 141 -34.53 -19.79 63.94
CA ALA A 141 -34.76 -19.64 65.38
C ALA A 141 -33.50 -20.04 66.19
N THR A 142 -33.16 -19.24 67.20
CA THR A 142 -32.07 -19.46 68.13
C THR A 142 -32.64 -19.49 69.58
N ALA A 143 -31.85 -19.85 70.57
CA ALA A 143 -32.31 -19.94 71.97
C ALA A 143 -32.80 -18.58 72.55
N ILE A 144 -32.58 -17.46 71.84
CA ILE A 144 -32.88 -16.11 72.32
C ILE A 144 -33.83 -15.34 71.35
N ASP A 145 -34.07 -15.86 70.11
CA ASP A 145 -34.83 -15.22 69.05
C ASP A 145 -35.65 -16.24 68.26
N ASP A 146 -36.95 -15.99 68.10
CA ASP A 146 -37.92 -16.91 67.45
C ASP A 146 -37.72 -17.03 65.92
N GLY A 147 -36.70 -16.36 65.33
CA GLY A 147 -36.32 -16.52 63.93
C GLY A 147 -37.38 -16.00 62.93
N THR A 148 -38.06 -14.93 63.26
CA THR A 148 -39.08 -14.36 62.36
C THR A 148 -38.47 -13.85 61.05
N ASP A 149 -38.98 -14.29 59.92
CA ASP A 149 -38.57 -13.84 58.58
C ASP A 149 -38.97 -12.38 58.33
N PHE A 150 -38.08 -11.69 57.57
CA PHE A 150 -38.36 -10.31 57.20
C PHE A 150 -38.57 -10.20 55.67
N VAL A 151 -39.61 -9.46 55.31
CA VAL A 151 -39.86 -8.96 53.96
C VAL A 151 -39.62 -7.47 53.95
N GLY A 152 -38.75 -7.00 53.08
CA GLY A 152 -38.47 -5.56 52.92
C GLY A 152 -38.74 -5.11 51.50
N ALA A 153 -39.32 -3.92 51.37
CA ALA A 153 -39.43 -3.19 50.10
C ALA A 153 -38.57 -1.91 50.19
N GLU A 154 -37.77 -1.63 49.17
CA GLU A 154 -36.89 -0.46 49.11
C GLU A 154 -37.22 0.31 47.84
N LEU A 155 -37.34 1.64 47.95
CA LEU A 155 -37.38 2.58 46.86
C LEU A 155 -36.24 3.58 47.08
N ARG A 156 -35.27 3.58 46.17
CA ARG A 156 -34.15 4.52 46.19
C ARG A 156 -34.20 5.39 44.96
N PHE A 157 -33.97 6.69 45.13
CA PHE A 157 -33.85 7.62 44.01
C PHE A 157 -32.74 8.63 44.30
N ASN A 158 -32.05 9.05 43.23
CA ASN A 158 -31.08 10.15 43.29
C ASN A 158 -31.76 11.46 42.87
N LEU A 159 -31.46 12.56 43.55
CA LEU A 159 -31.95 13.89 43.18
C LEU A 159 -30.78 14.66 42.60
N PRO A 160 -30.78 15.03 41.30
CA PRO A 160 -29.73 15.84 40.69
C PRO A 160 -29.88 17.31 41.06
N VAL A 161 -29.51 17.68 42.32
CA VAL A 161 -29.67 19.01 42.87
C VAL A 161 -28.67 20.00 42.31
N PHE A 162 -27.43 19.53 41.96
CA PHE A 162 -26.36 20.34 41.39
C PHE A 162 -26.23 20.11 39.90
N GLN A 163 -26.86 20.96 39.09
CA GLN A 163 -26.93 20.77 37.64
C GLN A 163 -25.68 21.24 36.88
N ASP A 164 -24.71 21.87 37.53
CA ASP A 164 -23.49 22.40 36.86
C ASP A 164 -22.66 21.21 36.26
N LYS A 165 -22.48 20.13 37.02
CA LYS A 165 -21.78 18.93 36.55
C LYS A 165 -22.45 18.35 35.33
N GLN A 166 -23.77 18.24 35.32
CA GLN A 166 -24.55 17.70 34.19
C GLN A 166 -24.43 18.61 32.96
N ARG A 167 -24.47 19.95 33.15
CA ARG A 167 -24.29 20.89 32.03
C ARG A 167 -22.92 20.73 31.38
N GLU A 168 -21.86 20.60 32.16
CA GLU A 168 -20.50 20.39 31.65
C GLU A 168 -20.36 19.01 30.97
N GLN A 169 -20.98 17.96 31.49
CA GLN A 169 -21.01 16.64 30.86
C GLN A 169 -21.72 16.69 29.50
N ILE A 170 -22.85 17.36 29.39
CA ILE A 170 -23.57 17.56 28.14
C ILE A 170 -22.71 18.35 27.14
N ALA A 171 -22.09 19.45 27.56
CA ALA A 171 -21.20 20.24 26.71
C ALA A 171 -19.99 19.41 26.20
N ALA A 172 -19.42 18.59 27.07
CA ALA A 172 -18.34 17.67 26.70
C ALA A 172 -18.83 16.61 25.69
N ALA A 173 -20.01 16.00 25.90
CA ALA A 173 -20.59 15.02 24.98
C ALA A 173 -20.93 15.65 23.61
N GLN A 174 -21.44 16.87 23.58
CA GLN A 174 -21.69 17.64 22.34
C GLN A 174 -20.38 17.92 21.59
N SER A 175 -19.31 18.29 22.31
CA SER A 175 -18.00 18.50 21.70
C SER A 175 -17.40 17.21 21.14
N GLN A 176 -17.60 16.08 21.83
CA GLN A 176 -17.20 14.76 21.32
C GLN A 176 -17.99 14.37 20.06
N GLN A 177 -19.28 14.67 20.00
CA GLN A 177 -20.12 14.40 18.82
C GLN A 177 -19.62 15.24 17.63
N ARG A 178 -19.40 16.55 17.80
CA ARG A 178 -18.86 17.41 16.76
C ARG A 178 -17.50 16.89 16.25
N GLY A 179 -16.57 16.58 17.15
CA GLY A 179 -15.28 16.03 16.77
C GLY A 179 -15.36 14.65 16.08
N ALA A 180 -16.42 13.86 16.29
CA ALA A 180 -16.63 12.64 15.53
C ALA A 180 -17.10 12.95 14.09
N VAL A 181 -17.96 13.95 13.91
CA VAL A 181 -18.43 14.42 12.60
C VAL A 181 -17.27 15.04 11.81
N ASP A 182 -16.46 15.87 12.45
CA ASP A 182 -15.30 16.51 11.81
C ASP A 182 -14.28 15.46 11.30
N ARG A 183 -14.00 14.43 12.12
CA ARG A 183 -13.12 13.33 11.70
C ARG A 183 -13.68 12.53 10.52
N TRP A 184 -15.00 12.38 10.45
CA TRP A 184 -15.64 11.77 9.30
C TRP A 184 -15.50 12.62 8.03
N GLN A 185 -15.69 13.93 8.12
CA GLN A 185 -15.50 14.84 7.00
C GLN A 185 -14.04 14.86 6.51
N GLU A 186 -13.10 14.89 7.45
CA GLU A 186 -11.67 14.79 7.15
C GLU A 186 -11.33 13.47 6.43
N TYR A 187 -11.91 12.36 6.88
CA TYR A 187 -11.74 11.07 6.21
C TYR A 187 -12.27 11.12 4.77
N GLN A 188 -13.43 11.69 4.53
CA GLN A 188 -13.99 11.82 3.18
C GLN A 188 -13.08 12.65 2.27
N GLN A 189 -12.57 13.79 2.74
CA GLN A 189 -11.65 14.64 1.99
C GLN A 189 -10.34 13.89 1.66
N ARG A 190 -9.79 13.14 2.61
CA ARG A 190 -8.61 12.30 2.37
C ARG A 190 -8.85 11.23 1.32
N MET A 191 -10.04 10.63 1.29
CA MET A 191 -10.40 9.65 0.26
C MET A 191 -10.53 10.29 -1.12
N ASP A 192 -11.10 11.48 -1.22
CA ASP A 192 -11.18 12.22 -2.48
C ASP A 192 -9.78 12.58 -3.00
N GLN A 193 -8.90 13.06 -2.13
CA GLN A 193 -7.51 13.31 -2.47
C GLN A 193 -6.80 12.03 -2.94
N LYS A 194 -6.97 10.93 -2.21
CA LYS A 194 -6.31 9.65 -2.54
C LYS A 194 -6.76 9.10 -3.88
N VAL A 195 -8.05 9.17 -4.20
CA VAL A 195 -8.59 8.76 -5.50
C VAL A 195 -8.05 9.64 -6.62
N PHE A 196 -7.94 10.95 -6.40
CA PHE A 196 -7.34 11.87 -7.36
C PHE A 196 -5.85 11.57 -7.62
N GLU A 197 -5.08 11.31 -6.55
CA GLU A 197 -3.67 10.91 -6.64
C GLU A 197 -3.51 9.62 -7.45
N LEU A 198 -4.31 8.59 -7.13
CA LEU A 198 -4.28 7.31 -7.85
C LEU A 198 -4.65 7.44 -9.33
N ARG A 199 -5.68 8.24 -9.65
CA ARG A 199 -6.04 8.54 -11.03
C ARG A 199 -4.87 9.18 -11.77
N THR A 200 -4.24 10.18 -11.16
CA THR A 200 -3.10 10.89 -11.75
C THR A 200 -1.90 9.97 -11.93
N GLN A 201 -1.60 9.14 -10.92
CA GLN A 201 -0.52 8.16 -10.96
C GLN A 201 -0.74 7.11 -12.05
N LEU A 202 -1.94 6.54 -12.14
CA LEU A 202 -2.28 5.54 -13.15
C LEU A 202 -2.17 6.12 -14.57
N ARG A 203 -2.65 7.34 -14.79
CA ARG A 203 -2.51 8.03 -16.07
C ARG A 203 -1.04 8.30 -16.42
N SER A 204 -0.27 8.82 -15.46
CA SER A 204 1.15 9.11 -15.66
C SER A 204 1.95 7.84 -15.96
N THR A 205 1.72 6.75 -15.22
CA THR A 205 2.42 5.48 -15.46
C THR A 205 2.07 4.86 -16.81
N GLN A 206 0.83 4.98 -17.28
CA GLN A 206 0.43 4.57 -18.63
C GLN A 206 1.15 5.37 -19.72
N GLN A 207 1.21 6.69 -19.58
CA GLN A 207 1.90 7.56 -20.53
C GLN A 207 3.41 7.26 -20.58
N ARG A 208 4.02 7.10 -19.41
CA ARG A 208 5.44 6.74 -19.30
C ARG A 208 5.72 5.37 -19.90
N GLU A 209 4.89 4.37 -19.63
CA GLU A 209 5.02 3.03 -20.20
C GLU A 209 4.98 3.08 -21.74
N ALA A 210 4.01 3.81 -22.31
CA ALA A 210 3.92 3.99 -23.74
C ALA A 210 5.17 4.66 -24.33
N LEU A 211 5.72 5.69 -23.66
CA LEU A 211 6.94 6.37 -24.08
C LEU A 211 8.17 5.46 -24.05
N TYR A 212 8.31 4.64 -22.99
CA TYR A 212 9.39 3.66 -22.91
C TYR A 212 9.31 2.66 -24.05
N ARG A 213 8.13 2.11 -24.34
CA ARG A 213 7.95 1.11 -25.41
C ARG A 213 8.10 1.67 -26.82
N SER A 214 7.60 2.88 -27.07
CA SER A 214 7.63 3.48 -28.41
C SER A 214 8.96 4.07 -28.81
N GLY A 215 9.86 4.38 -27.85
CA GLY A 215 11.09 5.08 -28.19
C GLY A 215 12.26 4.83 -27.27
N ILE A 216 12.15 5.13 -25.97
CA ILE A 216 13.29 5.19 -25.04
C ILE A 216 14.11 3.88 -25.04
N LEU A 217 13.47 2.71 -24.97
CA LEU A 217 14.15 1.43 -24.91
C LEU A 217 14.90 1.13 -26.22
N ALA A 218 14.25 1.36 -27.37
CA ALA A 218 14.88 1.14 -28.67
C ALA A 218 16.06 2.11 -28.91
N GLN A 219 15.89 3.38 -28.51
CA GLN A 219 16.95 4.38 -28.64
C GLN A 219 18.16 4.06 -27.75
N ALA A 220 17.92 3.66 -26.49
CA ALA A 220 19.01 3.29 -25.59
C ALA A 220 19.76 2.04 -26.07
N GLN A 221 19.03 1.04 -26.59
CA GLN A 221 19.66 -0.14 -27.17
C GLN A 221 20.47 0.17 -28.42
N LEU A 222 19.93 1.02 -29.31
CA LEU A 222 20.63 1.47 -30.52
C LEU A 222 21.91 2.25 -30.16
N HIS A 223 21.83 3.13 -29.17
CA HIS A 223 22.98 3.87 -28.66
C HIS A 223 24.08 2.92 -28.16
N TYR A 224 23.75 1.92 -27.36
CA TYR A 224 24.71 0.91 -26.91
C TYR A 224 25.34 0.16 -28.09
N ARG A 225 24.52 -0.38 -29.01
CA ARG A 225 25.02 -1.11 -30.18
C ARG A 225 25.92 -0.26 -31.08
N SER A 226 25.58 1.01 -31.26
CA SER A 226 26.42 1.96 -32.03
C SER A 226 27.79 2.19 -31.38
N ARG A 227 27.83 2.35 -30.03
CA ARG A 227 29.08 2.50 -29.29
C ARG A 227 29.92 1.22 -29.34
N LEU A 228 29.30 0.06 -29.21
CA LEU A 228 29.98 -1.23 -29.31
C LEU A 228 30.64 -1.38 -30.71
N SER A 229 29.87 -1.13 -31.78
CA SER A 229 30.42 -1.21 -33.16
C SER A 229 31.52 -0.19 -33.39
N ALA A 230 31.41 1.02 -32.85
CA ALA A 230 32.50 2.01 -32.95
C ALA A 230 33.76 1.55 -32.19
N TYR A 231 33.64 0.94 -31.03
CA TYR A 231 34.75 0.35 -30.28
C TYR A 231 35.41 -0.80 -31.05
N GLU A 232 34.62 -1.70 -31.66
CA GLU A 232 35.17 -2.77 -32.52
C GLU A 232 36.01 -2.24 -33.69
N ASN A 233 35.78 -1.01 -34.15
CA ASN A 233 36.49 -0.34 -35.23
C ASN A 233 37.53 0.70 -34.75
N ASP A 234 37.94 0.68 -33.49
CA ASP A 234 38.95 1.60 -32.89
C ASP A 234 38.55 3.09 -32.88
N LEU A 235 37.24 3.40 -32.95
CA LEU A 235 36.71 4.76 -32.98
C LEU A 235 36.25 5.27 -31.61
N GLU A 236 36.07 4.38 -30.63
CA GLU A 236 35.53 4.69 -29.30
C GLU A 236 36.32 3.96 -28.21
N SER A 237 36.22 4.45 -26.96
CA SER A 237 36.85 3.80 -25.81
C SER A 237 35.98 2.72 -25.22
N PHE A 238 36.56 1.72 -24.56
CA PHE A 238 35.86 0.68 -23.83
C PHE A 238 34.98 1.27 -22.72
N THR A 239 35.44 2.29 -22.02
CA THR A 239 34.69 2.99 -20.99
C THR A 239 33.38 3.60 -21.53
N ASP A 240 33.39 4.11 -22.77
CA ASP A 240 32.17 4.66 -23.39
C ASP A 240 31.15 3.57 -23.74
N VAL A 241 31.63 2.39 -24.14
CA VAL A 241 30.75 1.20 -24.32
C VAL A 241 30.13 0.80 -23.00
N LEU A 242 30.91 0.68 -21.93
CA LEU A 242 30.37 0.33 -20.59
C LEU A 242 29.32 1.35 -20.10
N LYS A 243 29.57 2.65 -20.22
CA LYS A 243 28.62 3.69 -19.87
C LYS A 243 27.33 3.60 -20.68
N SER A 244 27.42 3.28 -21.96
CA SER A 244 26.24 3.12 -22.82
C SER A 244 25.42 1.88 -22.46
N LEU A 245 26.08 0.76 -22.09
CA LEU A 245 25.45 -0.44 -21.57
C LEU A 245 24.73 -0.16 -20.24
N GLU A 246 25.40 0.51 -19.29
CA GLU A 246 24.79 0.92 -18.01
C GLU A 246 23.58 1.83 -18.23
N SER A 247 23.68 2.78 -19.19
CA SER A 247 22.55 3.65 -19.54
C SER A 247 21.35 2.84 -20.08
N TRP A 248 21.59 1.89 -20.99
CA TRP A 248 20.53 1.03 -21.51
C TRP A 248 19.88 0.19 -20.40
N ARG A 249 20.67 -0.43 -19.55
CA ARG A 249 20.20 -1.17 -18.37
C ARG A 249 19.34 -0.31 -17.47
N GLN A 250 19.80 0.91 -17.16
CA GLN A 250 19.03 1.82 -16.32
C GLN A 250 17.64 2.11 -16.92
N ARG A 251 17.53 2.29 -18.24
CA ARG A 251 16.22 2.48 -18.90
C ARG A 251 15.33 1.24 -18.78
N LEU A 252 15.89 0.04 -18.84
CA LEU A 252 15.14 -1.19 -18.62
C LEU A 252 14.62 -1.30 -17.17
N GLN A 253 15.44 -0.93 -16.19
CA GLN A 253 15.03 -0.90 -14.78
C GLN A 253 13.96 0.15 -14.52
N ASP A 254 14.11 1.35 -15.08
CA ASP A 254 13.12 2.43 -15.00
C ASP A 254 11.77 1.98 -15.60
N TYR A 255 11.79 1.26 -16.71
CA TYR A 255 10.60 0.69 -17.32
C TYR A 255 9.89 -0.32 -16.41
N ASP A 256 10.64 -1.23 -15.79
CA ASP A 256 10.10 -2.20 -14.84
C ASP A 256 9.54 -1.51 -13.59
N ALA A 257 10.19 -0.43 -13.12
CA ALA A 257 9.69 0.39 -12.02
C ALA A 257 8.35 1.06 -12.36
N VAL A 258 8.22 1.62 -13.56
CA VAL A 258 6.94 2.21 -14.04
C VAL A 258 5.82 1.18 -14.04
N ARG A 259 6.09 -0.05 -14.51
CA ARG A 259 5.09 -1.15 -14.53
C ARG A 259 4.72 -1.59 -13.12
N ARG A 260 5.70 -1.72 -12.22
CA ARG A 260 5.45 -2.02 -10.81
C ARG A 260 4.57 -0.93 -10.17
N ASP A 261 4.92 0.33 -10.33
CA ASP A 261 4.20 1.46 -9.75
C ASP A 261 2.75 1.54 -10.25
N HIS A 262 2.52 1.19 -11.51
CA HIS A 262 1.18 1.05 -12.07
C HIS A 262 0.37 -0.05 -11.37
N GLN A 263 0.96 -1.23 -11.16
CA GLN A 263 0.28 -2.34 -10.49
C GLN A 263 0.02 -2.05 -9.01
N VAL A 264 0.95 -1.38 -8.33
CA VAL A 264 0.75 -0.94 -6.94
C VAL A 264 -0.40 0.06 -6.85
N ALA A 265 -0.49 1.01 -7.77
CA ALA A 265 -1.59 1.97 -7.81
C ALA A 265 -2.94 1.28 -8.07
N LEU A 266 -3.00 0.28 -8.96
CA LEU A 266 -4.20 -0.54 -9.19
C LEU A 266 -4.58 -1.33 -7.93
N ALA A 267 -3.63 -1.99 -7.28
CA ALA A 267 -3.89 -2.74 -6.05
C ALA A 267 -4.41 -1.84 -4.93
N THR A 268 -3.85 -0.63 -4.79
CA THR A 268 -4.34 0.37 -3.83
C THR A 268 -5.76 0.83 -4.17
N LEU A 269 -6.08 0.97 -5.46
CA LEU A 269 -7.44 1.31 -5.89
C LEU A 269 -8.44 0.21 -5.51
N ILE A 270 -8.06 -1.06 -5.69
CA ILE A 270 -8.84 -2.23 -5.27
C ILE A 270 -9.06 -2.22 -3.76
N GLU A 271 -8.01 -1.97 -2.98
CA GLU A 271 -8.11 -1.87 -1.51
C GLU A 271 -9.15 -0.81 -1.08
N LEU A 272 -9.18 0.34 -1.77
CA LEU A 272 -10.08 1.45 -1.42
C LEU A 272 -11.52 1.19 -1.83
N THR A 273 -11.76 0.45 -2.91
CA THR A 273 -13.10 0.32 -3.52
C THR A 273 -13.71 -1.08 -3.39
N GLY A 274 -12.90 -2.10 -3.10
CA GLY A 274 -13.28 -3.50 -3.15
C GLY A 274 -13.27 -4.09 -4.57
N ASP A 275 -13.36 -5.42 -4.64
CA ASP A 275 -13.23 -6.17 -5.90
C ASP A 275 -14.33 -5.88 -6.94
N ASP A 276 -15.52 -5.49 -6.51
CA ASP A 276 -16.67 -5.23 -7.39
C ASP A 276 -16.40 -4.11 -8.40
N MET A 277 -15.60 -3.10 -8.02
CA MET A 277 -15.27 -2.01 -8.92
C MET A 277 -14.20 -2.41 -9.94
N VAL A 278 -13.36 -3.40 -9.64
CA VAL A 278 -12.31 -3.89 -10.55
C VAL A 278 -12.91 -4.67 -11.70
N SER A 279 -13.93 -5.48 -11.44
CA SER A 279 -14.67 -6.18 -12.50
C SER A 279 -15.36 -5.22 -13.49
N SER A 280 -15.60 -3.97 -13.08
CA SER A 280 -16.16 -2.90 -13.91
C SER A 280 -15.09 -1.93 -14.48
N LEU A 281 -13.79 -2.28 -14.39
CA LEU A 281 -12.71 -1.46 -14.94
C LEU A 281 -12.96 -1.21 -16.44
N PRO A 282 -12.92 0.05 -16.87
CA PRO A 282 -13.00 0.39 -18.28
C PRO A 282 -11.68 -0.01 -18.97
N LEU A 283 -11.53 -1.30 -19.22
CA LEU A 283 -10.35 -1.83 -19.91
C LEU A 283 -10.39 -1.40 -21.38
N ILE A 284 -9.33 -0.79 -21.85
CA ILE A 284 -9.10 -0.69 -23.29
C ILE A 284 -8.70 -2.10 -23.75
N LYS A 285 -9.64 -2.86 -24.33
CA LYS A 285 -9.29 -4.09 -25.04
C LYS A 285 -8.30 -3.71 -26.14
N LYS A 286 -7.05 -4.07 -26.00
CA LYS A 286 -6.15 -4.11 -27.14
C LYS A 286 -6.67 -5.23 -28.04
N GLU A 287 -7.20 -4.90 -29.18
CA GLU A 287 -7.24 -5.84 -30.31
C GLU A 287 -5.81 -6.27 -30.57
N MET A 288 -5.59 -7.59 -30.53
CA MET A 288 -4.30 -8.26 -30.83
C MET A 288 -3.91 -8.02 -32.28
#